data_b1e7824e4853d4f89bc1802c4a629a7e
#
_entry.id   b1e7824e4853d4f89bc1802c4a629a7e
#
_cell.length_a   1.000
_cell.length_b   1.000
_cell.length_c   1.000
_cell.angle_alpha   90.00
_cell.angle_beta   90.00
_cell.angle_gamma   90.00
#
_symmetry.space_group_name_H-M   'P 1'
#
loop_
_entity.id
_entity.type
_entity.pdbx_description
1 polymer ?
#
loop_
_entity_poly.entity_id
_entity_poly.type
_entity_poly.pdbx_seq_one_letter_code
_entity_poly.pdbx_strand_id
1 'polypeptide(L)'
;WLGVKFKKRPELIDSNIRALNAGYNYGDTVEIFTTRFAVEKAPLAAGKYRNINGNFATSAGLLAASEKANIPLFYGGYPITPASDILHTLASFRHFGVKTFQAEDEIAGISSAIGASFAGSIGVTASSGPGIALKSEAIGLAVIAELPLVIVNVQRGGPSTGLPTKTEQADLFQALYGRNGEAPVPVIAAQTPGDCFYAAFEACQVAIKYRTPVFMLSDGYLANGSEPWSIPNFDDLPSIHPDFSANENGVPFMPYARDEKTLARPWATPGTPGLEHRIGGLEKEDVTGNVSYDPENHHHMTELRAQKVANIAQDIPPTEILGAASGDLLILSWGGTYGSCRSATERLQNESKRVSLVHLRWLNPLPKDLGEILIRFKNVLIPELNMGQLSKMIRADYLVDAQGLNHVRGRPLRAADIVTKAQKLIG
;
A
#
# COMPACT_ATOMS: atom_id res chain seq x y z
N TRP A 1 -1.35 -5.88 -33.62
CA TRP A 1 -1.70 -6.70 -32.46
C TRP A 1 -2.30 -8.06 -32.88
N LEU A 2 -3.35 -8.08 -33.69
CA LEU A 2 -3.97 -9.33 -34.18
C LEU A 2 -2.94 -10.27 -34.84
N GLY A 3 -2.06 -9.75 -35.71
CA GLY A 3 -1.01 -10.52 -36.35
C GLY A 3 -0.01 -11.15 -35.37
N VAL A 4 0.31 -10.46 -34.28
CA VAL A 4 1.22 -10.99 -33.24
C VAL A 4 0.49 -12.03 -32.37
N LYS A 5 -0.73 -11.73 -31.93
CA LYS A 5 -1.53 -12.60 -31.05
C LYS A 5 -1.86 -13.92 -31.67
N PHE A 6 -2.25 -13.90 -32.92
CA PHE A 6 -2.68 -15.10 -33.68
C PHE A 6 -1.63 -15.62 -34.68
N LYS A 7 -0.35 -15.30 -34.47
CA LYS A 7 0.75 -15.72 -35.36
C LYS A 7 0.74 -17.23 -35.71
N LYS A 8 0.28 -18.07 -34.77
CA LYS A 8 0.18 -19.53 -34.92
C LYS A 8 -1.10 -20.00 -35.65
N ARG A 9 -2.03 -19.08 -35.95
CA ARG A 9 -3.33 -19.34 -36.57
C ARG A 9 -3.68 -18.22 -37.54
N PRO A 10 -3.04 -18.17 -38.75
CA PRO A 10 -3.23 -17.08 -39.69
C PRO A 10 -4.70 -16.89 -40.14
N GLU A 11 -5.48 -17.98 -40.22
CA GLU A 11 -6.90 -17.96 -40.55
C GLU A 11 -7.73 -17.09 -39.58
N LEU A 12 -7.31 -17.01 -38.30
CA LEU A 12 -7.97 -16.15 -37.30
C LEU A 12 -7.60 -14.68 -37.46
N ILE A 13 -6.45 -14.37 -38.06
CA ILE A 13 -6.02 -12.98 -38.30
C ILE A 13 -6.99 -12.35 -39.29
N ASP A 14 -7.19 -12.95 -40.44
CA ASP A 14 -8.04 -12.43 -41.52
C ASP A 14 -9.51 -12.31 -41.08
N SER A 15 -10.04 -13.33 -40.40
CA SER A 15 -11.41 -13.29 -39.92
C SER A 15 -11.64 -12.18 -38.88
N ASN A 16 -10.69 -11.98 -37.95
CA ASN A 16 -10.78 -10.90 -36.98
C ASN A 16 -10.60 -9.52 -37.58
N ILE A 17 -9.71 -9.35 -38.59
CA ILE A 17 -9.55 -8.09 -39.31
C ILE A 17 -10.83 -7.74 -40.07
N ARG A 18 -11.46 -8.72 -40.75
CA ARG A 18 -12.74 -8.51 -41.45
C ARG A 18 -13.84 -8.08 -40.46
N ALA A 19 -13.96 -8.77 -39.32
CA ALA A 19 -14.96 -8.40 -38.29
C ALA A 19 -14.73 -7.01 -37.76
N LEU A 20 -13.46 -6.66 -37.45
CA LEU A 20 -13.08 -5.33 -36.99
C LEU A 20 -13.45 -4.24 -38.01
N ASN A 21 -13.08 -4.45 -39.29
CA ASN A 21 -13.37 -3.48 -40.33
C ASN A 21 -14.88 -3.38 -40.62
N ALA A 22 -15.60 -4.49 -40.55
CA ALA A 22 -17.06 -4.47 -40.71
C ALA A 22 -17.73 -3.66 -39.57
N GLY A 23 -17.31 -3.83 -38.32
CA GLY A 23 -17.81 -3.06 -37.21
C GLY A 23 -17.46 -1.57 -37.30
N TYR A 24 -16.22 -1.26 -37.70
CA TYR A 24 -15.79 0.12 -37.95
C TYR A 24 -16.62 0.81 -39.03
N ASN A 25 -16.74 0.17 -40.18
CA ASN A 25 -17.51 0.71 -41.32
C ASN A 25 -19.00 0.85 -40.96
N TYR A 26 -19.57 -0.11 -40.22
CA TYR A 26 -20.95 -0.03 -39.76
C TYR A 26 -21.18 1.22 -38.91
N GLY A 27 -20.29 1.47 -37.88
CA GLY A 27 -20.39 2.64 -37.04
C GLY A 27 -20.26 3.98 -37.79
N ASP A 28 -19.44 4.00 -38.84
CA ASP A 28 -19.24 5.18 -39.67
C ASP A 28 -20.42 5.40 -40.68
N THR A 29 -20.98 4.32 -41.22
CA THR A 29 -22.04 4.39 -42.22
C THR A 29 -23.43 4.71 -41.66
N VAL A 30 -23.74 4.18 -40.47
CA VAL A 30 -25.08 4.39 -39.86
C VAL A 30 -25.26 5.70 -39.13
N GLU A 31 -24.19 6.46 -38.90
CA GLU A 31 -24.19 7.77 -38.24
C GLU A 31 -25.01 7.85 -36.91
N ILE A 32 -25.13 6.69 -36.22
CA ILE A 32 -25.89 6.62 -34.94
C ILE A 32 -25.27 7.50 -33.86
N PHE A 33 -23.94 7.73 -33.93
CA PHE A 33 -23.21 8.49 -32.95
C PHE A 33 -23.04 9.93 -33.42
N THR A 34 -23.75 10.85 -32.79
CA THR A 34 -23.66 12.30 -33.07
C THR A 34 -22.40 12.93 -32.48
N THR A 35 -21.76 12.28 -31.51
CA THR A 35 -20.55 12.78 -30.84
C THR A 35 -19.39 11.82 -31.11
N ARG A 36 -18.29 12.36 -31.62
CA ARG A 36 -17.01 11.65 -31.76
C ARG A 36 -16.06 12.12 -30.67
N PHE A 37 -15.42 11.18 -29.97
CA PHE A 37 -14.38 11.47 -28.99
C PHE A 37 -13.02 11.18 -29.61
N ALA A 38 -12.07 12.11 -29.41
CA ALA A 38 -10.66 11.93 -29.71
C ALA A 38 -9.86 11.89 -28.41
N VAL A 39 -8.86 11.02 -28.38
CA VAL A 39 -7.87 11.00 -27.29
C VAL A 39 -6.61 11.65 -27.82
N GLU A 40 -6.32 12.84 -27.32
CA GLU A 40 -5.11 13.57 -27.66
C GLU A 40 -3.86 12.84 -27.16
N LYS A 41 -2.72 13.13 -27.80
CA LYS A 41 -1.44 12.61 -27.35
C LYS A 41 -1.12 13.11 -25.95
N ALA A 42 -0.91 12.20 -25.00
CA ALA A 42 -0.53 12.59 -23.64
C ALA A 42 0.83 13.30 -23.63
N PRO A 43 0.98 14.40 -22.88
CA PRO A 43 2.22 15.15 -22.75
C PRO A 43 3.21 14.42 -21.80
N LEU A 44 3.60 13.21 -22.17
CA LEU A 44 4.56 12.42 -21.41
C LEU A 44 5.99 12.80 -21.79
N ALA A 45 6.90 12.81 -20.80
CA ALA A 45 8.33 12.98 -21.05
C ALA A 45 8.88 11.87 -21.96
N ALA A 46 9.95 12.15 -22.69
CA ALA A 46 10.62 11.11 -23.48
C ALA A 46 11.19 10.03 -22.55
N GLY A 47 10.98 8.75 -22.90
CA GLY A 47 11.43 7.64 -22.06
C GLY A 47 10.92 6.28 -22.51
N LYS A 48 11.28 5.25 -21.73
CA LYS A 48 10.76 3.90 -21.88
C LYS A 48 9.53 3.72 -21.00
N TYR A 49 8.41 3.40 -21.60
CA TYR A 49 7.14 3.21 -20.91
C TYR A 49 6.61 1.80 -21.11
N ARG A 50 5.89 1.33 -20.12
CA ARG A 50 5.10 0.10 -20.17
C ARG A 50 3.71 0.41 -19.61
N ASN A 51 2.67 -0.13 -20.21
CA ASN A 51 1.38 -0.18 -19.54
C ASN A 51 1.47 -1.17 -18.39
N ILE A 52 1.17 -0.70 -17.17
CA ILE A 52 1.29 -1.49 -15.95
C ILE A 52 -0.04 -1.43 -15.18
N ASN A 53 -0.45 -2.55 -14.59
CA ASN A 53 -1.52 -2.56 -13.60
C ASN A 53 -0.93 -2.64 -12.18
N GLY A 54 -1.74 -2.28 -11.18
CA GLY A 54 -1.25 -2.17 -9.81
C GLY A 54 -0.77 -3.49 -9.21
N ASN A 55 -1.41 -4.61 -9.51
CA ASN A 55 -0.95 -5.91 -8.99
C ASN A 55 0.42 -6.31 -9.55
N PHE A 56 0.65 -6.09 -10.85
CA PHE A 56 1.97 -6.31 -11.44
C PHE A 56 3.01 -5.33 -10.86
N ALA A 57 2.64 -4.04 -10.73
CA ALA A 57 3.50 -3.02 -10.14
C ALA A 57 3.90 -3.38 -8.71
N THR A 58 2.94 -3.80 -7.88
CA THR A 58 3.20 -4.31 -6.51
C THR A 58 4.22 -5.45 -6.54
N SER A 59 3.99 -6.46 -7.38
CA SER A 59 4.89 -7.61 -7.49
C SER A 59 6.30 -7.22 -7.92
N ALA A 60 6.42 -6.29 -8.87
CA ALA A 60 7.71 -5.77 -9.34
C ALA A 60 8.42 -4.94 -8.26
N GLY A 61 7.69 -4.14 -7.47
CA GLY A 61 8.24 -3.37 -6.35
C GLY A 61 8.76 -4.26 -5.22
N LEU A 62 8.03 -5.33 -4.88
CA LEU A 62 8.47 -6.34 -3.90
C LEU A 62 9.76 -7.04 -4.37
N LEU A 63 9.83 -7.44 -5.65
CA LEU A 63 11.03 -8.04 -6.22
C LEU A 63 12.21 -7.06 -6.19
N ALA A 64 11.99 -5.80 -6.63
CA ALA A 64 13.04 -4.79 -6.64
C ALA A 64 13.60 -4.53 -5.22
N ALA A 65 12.75 -4.56 -4.19
CA ALA A 65 13.18 -4.44 -2.80
C ALA A 65 14.02 -5.64 -2.35
N SER A 66 13.64 -6.86 -2.74
CA SER A 66 14.41 -8.08 -2.47
C SER A 66 15.82 -8.01 -3.10
N GLU A 67 15.90 -7.62 -4.36
CA GLU A 67 17.19 -7.45 -5.06
C GLU A 67 18.04 -6.34 -4.43
N LYS A 68 17.44 -5.19 -4.03
CA LYS A 68 18.17 -4.11 -3.34
C LYS A 68 18.65 -4.49 -1.95
N ALA A 69 17.89 -5.31 -1.24
CA ALA A 69 18.26 -5.82 0.07
C ALA A 69 19.21 -7.03 0.00
N ASN A 70 19.33 -7.65 -1.16
CA ASN A 70 20.06 -8.91 -1.37
C ASN A 70 19.62 -10.02 -0.39
N ILE A 71 18.31 -10.13 -0.16
CA ILE A 71 17.70 -11.20 0.65
C ILE A 71 16.51 -11.82 -0.08
N PRO A 72 16.20 -13.11 0.15
CA PRO A 72 15.12 -13.81 -0.54
C PRO A 72 13.75 -13.17 -0.30
N LEU A 73 12.91 -13.15 -1.32
CA LEU A 73 11.50 -12.82 -1.22
C LEU A 73 10.68 -14.10 -1.05
N PHE A 74 9.88 -14.16 0.02
CA PHE A 74 8.93 -15.22 0.28
C PHE A 74 7.50 -14.68 0.32
N TYR A 75 6.65 -15.21 -0.54
CA TYR A 75 5.23 -14.90 -0.55
C TYR A 75 4.43 -16.09 -0.03
N GLY A 76 3.68 -15.88 1.06
CA GLY A 76 2.72 -16.86 1.60
C GLY A 76 1.30 -16.32 1.55
N GLY A 77 0.39 -17.03 0.87
CA GLY A 77 -0.97 -16.54 0.74
C GLY A 77 -1.99 -17.57 0.26
N TYR A 78 -3.25 -17.16 0.30
CA TYR A 78 -4.40 -17.89 -0.21
C TYR A 78 -5.08 -17.06 -1.31
N PRO A 79 -5.50 -17.66 -2.44
CA PRO A 79 -6.09 -16.93 -3.56
C PRO A 79 -7.39 -16.21 -3.19
N ILE A 80 -7.45 -14.92 -3.48
CA ILE A 80 -8.65 -14.10 -3.30
C ILE A 80 -8.70 -12.96 -4.32
N THR A 81 -9.86 -12.72 -4.91
CA THR A 81 -10.08 -11.55 -5.78
C THR A 81 -10.12 -10.26 -4.94
N PRO A 82 -9.40 -9.18 -5.34
CA PRO A 82 -8.60 -9.01 -6.57
C PRO A 82 -7.08 -9.22 -6.37
N ALA A 83 -6.62 -9.81 -5.27
CA ALA A 83 -5.19 -9.91 -4.91
C ALA A 83 -4.44 -11.08 -5.58
N SER A 84 -5.14 -12.07 -6.16
CA SER A 84 -4.52 -13.31 -6.67
C SER A 84 -3.46 -13.09 -7.74
N ASP A 85 -3.57 -12.03 -8.54
CA ASP A 85 -2.61 -11.74 -9.61
C ASP A 85 -1.21 -11.40 -9.06
N ILE A 86 -1.11 -10.96 -7.80
CA ILE A 86 0.19 -10.78 -7.12
C ILE A 86 0.89 -12.14 -6.97
N LEU A 87 0.19 -13.17 -6.46
CA LEU A 87 0.71 -14.53 -6.36
C LEU A 87 1.16 -15.06 -7.74
N HIS A 88 0.29 -14.94 -8.76
CA HIS A 88 0.59 -15.44 -10.11
C HIS A 88 1.81 -14.74 -10.72
N THR A 89 1.93 -13.43 -10.52
CA THR A 89 3.06 -12.64 -11.02
C THR A 89 4.35 -13.04 -10.31
N LEU A 90 4.34 -13.11 -8.97
CA LEU A 90 5.50 -13.51 -8.18
C LEU A 90 5.95 -14.94 -8.49
N ALA A 91 5.01 -15.87 -8.74
CA ALA A 91 5.35 -17.23 -9.16
C ALA A 91 6.08 -17.26 -10.52
N SER A 92 5.85 -16.28 -11.40
CA SER A 92 6.60 -16.14 -12.65
C SER A 92 8.03 -15.63 -12.45
N PHE A 93 8.33 -15.01 -11.31
CA PHE A 93 9.64 -14.45 -10.94
C PHE A 93 10.55 -15.44 -10.19
N ARG A 94 10.19 -16.72 -10.12
CA ARG A 94 11.00 -17.74 -9.43
C ARG A 94 12.46 -17.83 -9.90
N HIS A 95 12.75 -17.40 -11.12
CA HIS A 95 14.11 -17.35 -11.67
C HIS A 95 14.98 -16.24 -11.05
N PHE A 96 14.37 -15.28 -10.33
CA PHE A 96 15.03 -14.32 -9.45
C PHE A 96 15.09 -14.80 -7.97
N GLY A 97 14.87 -16.07 -7.69
CA GLY A 97 14.91 -16.59 -6.33
C GLY A 97 13.62 -16.40 -5.50
N VAL A 98 12.56 -15.82 -6.09
CA VAL A 98 11.27 -15.63 -5.41
C VAL A 98 10.65 -16.97 -5.06
N LYS A 99 10.27 -17.15 -3.79
CA LYS A 99 9.56 -18.32 -3.30
C LYS A 99 8.10 -17.96 -3.06
N THR A 100 7.19 -18.74 -3.68
CA THR A 100 5.74 -18.58 -3.48
C THR A 100 5.15 -19.84 -2.87
N PHE A 101 4.32 -19.66 -1.86
CA PHE A 101 3.58 -20.71 -1.19
C PHE A 101 2.09 -20.38 -1.18
N GLN A 102 1.30 -21.23 -1.83
CA GLN A 102 -0.15 -21.18 -1.75
C GLN A 102 -0.59 -22.11 -0.61
N ALA A 103 -1.13 -21.51 0.44
CA ALA A 103 -1.61 -22.22 1.61
C ALA A 103 -3.07 -22.67 1.45
N GLU A 104 -3.55 -23.49 2.39
CA GLU A 104 -4.93 -23.94 2.43
C GLU A 104 -5.92 -22.86 2.87
N ASP A 105 -5.43 -21.85 3.62
CA ASP A 105 -6.21 -20.69 4.07
C ASP A 105 -5.30 -19.45 4.31
N GLU A 106 -5.92 -18.34 4.69
CA GLU A 106 -5.25 -17.08 4.94
C GLU A 106 -4.35 -17.11 6.18
N ILE A 107 -4.70 -17.88 7.21
CA ILE A 107 -3.93 -18.00 8.46
C ILE A 107 -2.62 -18.73 8.19
N ALA A 108 -2.67 -19.88 7.52
CA ALA A 108 -1.49 -20.62 7.11
C ALA A 108 -0.61 -19.79 6.15
N GLY A 109 -1.23 -19.03 5.25
CA GLY A 109 -0.53 -18.14 4.33
C GLY A 109 0.33 -17.10 5.03
N ILE A 110 -0.23 -16.33 5.95
CA ILE A 110 0.55 -15.31 6.70
C ILE A 110 1.54 -15.95 7.65
N SER A 111 1.19 -17.05 8.31
CA SER A 111 2.07 -17.74 9.27
C SER A 111 3.33 -18.25 8.58
N SER A 112 3.22 -18.75 7.34
CA SER A 112 4.38 -19.15 6.53
C SER A 112 5.29 -17.98 6.19
N ALA A 113 4.71 -16.79 5.89
CA ALA A 113 5.48 -15.58 5.62
C ALA A 113 6.19 -15.05 6.89
N ILE A 114 5.56 -15.15 8.06
CA ILE A 114 6.18 -14.81 9.36
C ILE A 114 7.38 -15.74 9.62
N GLY A 115 7.23 -17.05 9.40
CA GLY A 115 8.32 -18.01 9.53
C GLY A 115 9.49 -17.73 8.57
N ALA A 116 9.19 -17.35 7.33
CA ALA A 116 10.19 -16.96 6.35
C ALA A 116 10.91 -15.66 6.75
N SER A 117 10.20 -14.69 7.32
CA SER A 117 10.79 -13.47 7.86
C SER A 117 11.72 -13.77 9.04
N PHE A 118 11.33 -14.63 9.96
CA PHE A 118 12.21 -15.08 11.03
C PHE A 118 13.50 -15.73 10.48
N ALA A 119 13.38 -16.47 9.38
CA ALA A 119 14.52 -17.11 8.69
C ALA A 119 15.35 -16.18 7.79
N GLY A 120 15.13 -14.86 7.83
CA GLY A 120 15.95 -13.88 7.09
C GLY A 120 15.47 -13.55 5.67
N SER A 121 14.21 -13.84 5.34
CA SER A 121 13.60 -13.45 4.06
C SER A 121 12.72 -12.22 4.21
N ILE A 122 12.41 -11.53 3.11
CA ILE A 122 11.27 -10.60 3.10
C ILE A 122 9.99 -11.45 3.07
N GLY A 123 9.29 -11.52 4.20
CA GLY A 123 7.98 -12.16 4.29
C GLY A 123 6.90 -11.26 3.69
N VAL A 124 6.08 -11.79 2.79
CA VAL A 124 4.98 -11.05 2.16
C VAL A 124 3.71 -11.89 2.14
N THR A 125 2.58 -11.26 2.40
CA THR A 125 1.25 -11.84 2.15
C THR A 125 0.37 -10.81 1.48
N ALA A 126 -0.49 -11.23 0.57
CA ALA A 126 -1.52 -10.36 -0.01
C ALA A 126 -2.90 -10.98 0.17
N SER A 127 -3.90 -10.11 0.40
CA SER A 127 -5.29 -10.53 0.54
C SER A 127 -6.24 -9.35 0.24
N SER A 128 -7.48 -9.49 0.62
CA SER A 128 -8.52 -8.45 0.65
C SER A 128 -9.19 -8.45 2.02
N GLY A 129 -10.03 -7.49 2.32
CA GLY A 129 -10.64 -7.26 3.63
C GLY A 129 -11.04 -8.52 4.43
N PRO A 130 -11.81 -9.49 3.86
CA PRO A 130 -12.18 -10.71 4.58
C PRO A 130 -10.98 -11.55 5.00
N GLY A 131 -10.00 -11.71 4.11
CA GLY A 131 -8.79 -12.48 4.41
C GLY A 131 -7.86 -11.76 5.38
N ILE A 132 -7.82 -10.41 5.36
CA ILE A 132 -7.10 -9.62 6.37
C ILE A 132 -7.73 -9.83 7.76
N ALA A 133 -9.06 -9.90 7.85
CA ALA A 133 -9.75 -10.18 9.10
C ALA A 133 -9.32 -11.54 9.70
N LEU A 134 -9.17 -12.57 8.88
CA LEU A 134 -8.68 -13.89 9.31
C LEU A 134 -7.21 -13.88 9.75
N LYS A 135 -6.40 -12.95 9.23
CA LYS A 135 -4.98 -12.81 9.54
C LYS A 135 -4.70 -11.99 10.80
N SER A 136 -5.72 -11.41 11.45
CA SER A 136 -5.50 -10.35 12.45
C SER A 136 -4.68 -10.82 13.67
N GLU A 137 -4.87 -12.04 14.15
CA GLU A 137 -4.04 -12.61 15.24
C GLU A 137 -2.58 -12.80 14.82
N ALA A 138 -2.34 -13.38 13.64
CA ALA A 138 -0.99 -13.59 13.13
C ALA A 138 -0.26 -12.25 12.86
N ILE A 139 -0.97 -11.19 12.49
CA ILE A 139 -0.40 -9.83 12.42
C ILE A 139 0.03 -9.36 13.82
N GLY A 140 -0.79 -9.60 14.85
CA GLY A 140 -0.43 -9.36 16.24
C GLY A 140 0.84 -10.11 16.68
N LEU A 141 0.95 -11.37 16.26
CA LEU A 141 2.16 -12.17 16.48
C LEU A 141 3.40 -11.53 15.80
N ALA A 142 3.27 -11.04 14.57
CA ALA A 142 4.38 -10.36 13.88
C ALA A 142 4.77 -9.05 14.56
N VAL A 143 3.80 -8.31 15.14
CA VAL A 143 4.06 -7.09 15.93
C VAL A 143 4.84 -7.40 17.20
N ILE A 144 4.39 -8.38 18.01
CA ILE A 144 5.05 -8.69 19.29
C ILE A 144 6.40 -9.40 19.09
N ALA A 145 6.54 -10.19 18.04
CA ALA A 145 7.81 -10.81 17.65
C ALA A 145 8.75 -9.84 16.94
N GLU A 146 8.25 -8.67 16.53
CA GLU A 146 9.00 -7.61 15.84
C GLU A 146 9.74 -8.15 14.62
N LEU A 147 9.00 -8.72 13.69
CA LEU A 147 9.49 -9.28 12.45
C LEU A 147 9.09 -8.43 11.24
N PRO A 148 9.99 -8.20 10.28
CA PRO A 148 9.64 -7.53 9.03
C PRO A 148 8.64 -8.38 8.23
N LEU A 149 7.50 -7.78 7.90
CA LEU A 149 6.45 -8.44 7.11
C LEU A 149 5.72 -7.39 6.26
N VAL A 150 5.46 -7.68 5.01
CA VAL A 150 4.62 -6.81 4.17
C VAL A 150 3.26 -7.45 3.97
N ILE A 151 2.21 -6.70 4.30
CA ILE A 151 0.82 -7.12 4.21
C ILE A 151 0.12 -6.26 3.17
N VAL A 152 -0.10 -6.79 1.99
CA VAL A 152 -0.80 -6.09 0.92
C VAL A 152 -2.31 -6.35 1.05
N ASN A 153 -3.07 -5.30 1.33
CA ASN A 153 -4.53 -5.35 1.30
C ASN A 153 -5.06 -4.69 0.02
N VAL A 154 -5.51 -5.49 -0.91
CA VAL A 154 -6.21 -5.02 -2.11
C VAL A 154 -7.70 -4.90 -1.76
N GLN A 155 -8.10 -3.72 -1.31
CA GLN A 155 -9.44 -3.46 -0.79
C GLN A 155 -10.54 -3.67 -1.84
N ARG A 156 -11.67 -4.21 -1.41
CA ARG A 156 -12.85 -4.43 -2.23
C ARG A 156 -14.12 -4.12 -1.45
N GLY A 157 -15.24 -4.00 -2.14
CA GLY A 157 -16.54 -3.79 -1.50
C GLY A 157 -16.90 -4.89 -0.52
N GLY A 158 -17.13 -4.51 0.75
CA GLY A 158 -17.53 -5.37 1.86
C GLY A 158 -18.99 -5.16 2.23
N PRO A 159 -19.45 -5.68 3.40
CA PRO A 159 -18.75 -6.61 4.30
C PRO A 159 -18.73 -8.07 3.79
N SER A 160 -17.92 -8.93 4.43
CA SER A 160 -17.71 -10.35 4.06
C SER A 160 -17.28 -10.48 2.59
N THR A 161 -17.86 -11.39 1.83
CA THR A 161 -17.59 -11.55 0.40
C THR A 161 -17.94 -10.29 -0.40
N GLY A 162 -19.01 -9.61 -0.03
CA GLY A 162 -19.43 -8.32 -0.54
C GLY A 162 -19.48 -8.23 -2.06
N LEU A 163 -18.70 -7.32 -2.62
CA LEU A 163 -18.57 -7.07 -4.06
C LEU A 163 -17.13 -7.37 -4.50
N PRO A 164 -16.76 -8.63 -4.78
CA PRO A 164 -15.36 -9.05 -4.94
C PRO A 164 -14.58 -8.32 -6.05
N THR A 165 -15.27 -7.84 -7.08
CA THR A 165 -14.67 -7.16 -8.24
C THR A 165 -14.87 -5.64 -8.20
N LYS A 166 -15.35 -5.09 -7.10
CA LYS A 166 -15.66 -3.66 -6.96
C LYS A 166 -14.75 -3.01 -5.94
N THR A 167 -14.33 -1.78 -6.23
CA THR A 167 -13.40 -1.03 -5.40
C THR A 167 -14.11 -0.33 -4.25
N GLU A 168 -13.47 -0.33 -3.08
CA GLU A 168 -13.77 0.49 -1.92
C GLU A 168 -12.47 0.82 -1.16
N GLN A 169 -12.54 1.71 -0.16
CA GLN A 169 -11.45 2.05 0.75
C GLN A 169 -11.90 1.84 2.21
N ALA A 170 -12.61 0.73 2.47
CA ALA A 170 -13.34 0.53 3.73
C ALA A 170 -12.51 -0.17 4.82
N ASP A 171 -11.25 -0.51 4.55
CA ASP A 171 -10.40 -1.31 5.43
C ASP A 171 -9.33 -0.49 6.17
N LEU A 172 -9.37 0.86 6.14
CA LEU A 172 -8.38 1.69 6.84
C LEU A 172 -8.42 1.43 8.36
N PHE A 173 -9.60 1.42 8.97
CA PHE A 173 -9.72 1.12 10.40
C PHE A 173 -9.35 -0.32 10.74
N GLN A 174 -9.60 -1.27 9.84
CA GLN A 174 -9.12 -2.64 9.99
C GLN A 174 -7.59 -2.69 10.01
N ALA A 175 -6.93 -1.96 9.09
CA ALA A 175 -5.47 -1.88 9.04
C ALA A 175 -4.88 -1.19 10.28
N LEU A 176 -5.55 -0.18 10.83
CA LEU A 176 -5.07 0.56 11.99
C LEU A 176 -5.37 -0.15 13.32
N TYR A 177 -6.60 -0.63 13.50
CA TYR A 177 -7.14 -1.05 14.80
C TYR A 177 -7.70 -2.47 14.82
N GLY A 178 -7.69 -3.19 13.70
CA GLY A 178 -8.35 -4.50 13.54
C GLY A 178 -7.61 -5.69 14.17
N ARG A 179 -6.92 -5.50 15.28
CA ARG A 179 -6.19 -6.54 16.02
C ARG A 179 -6.52 -6.47 17.52
N ASN A 180 -6.26 -7.57 18.23
CA ASN A 180 -6.33 -7.56 19.69
C ASN A 180 -5.09 -6.88 20.29
N GLY A 181 -5.26 -6.27 21.45
CA GLY A 181 -4.21 -5.56 22.19
C GLY A 181 -3.70 -4.29 21.47
N GLU A 182 -2.68 -3.67 22.04
CA GLU A 182 -1.99 -2.54 21.46
C GLU A 182 -0.96 -3.02 20.45
N ALA A 183 -1.35 -3.06 19.19
CA ALA A 183 -0.56 -3.63 18.08
C ALA A 183 -0.39 -2.62 16.94
N PRO A 184 0.38 -1.54 17.13
CA PRO A 184 0.57 -0.50 16.12
C PRO A 184 1.35 -1.03 14.91
N VAL A 185 0.93 -0.60 13.72
CA VAL A 185 1.59 -0.94 12.46
C VAL A 185 1.63 0.26 11.52
N PRO A 186 2.70 0.44 10.75
CA PRO A 186 2.73 1.40 9.66
C PRO A 186 1.72 1.06 8.56
N VAL A 187 1.10 2.09 7.99
CA VAL A 187 0.12 1.94 6.90
C VAL A 187 0.45 2.91 5.77
N ILE A 188 0.74 2.35 4.60
CA ILE A 188 1.03 3.08 3.36
C ILE A 188 -0.09 2.77 2.35
N ALA A 189 -0.55 3.79 1.60
CA ALA A 189 -1.54 3.61 0.54
C ALA A 189 -0.98 4.06 -0.81
N ALA A 190 -1.10 3.20 -1.83
CA ALA A 190 -0.75 3.57 -3.20
C ALA A 190 -1.78 4.53 -3.79
N GLN A 191 -1.35 5.43 -4.67
CA GLN A 191 -2.19 6.48 -5.28
C GLN A 191 -2.57 6.20 -6.73
N THR A 192 -1.73 5.46 -7.47
CA THR A 192 -1.96 5.08 -8.87
C THR A 192 -1.49 3.64 -9.13
N PRO A 193 -1.86 3.01 -10.25
CA PRO A 193 -1.33 1.70 -10.60
C PRO A 193 0.19 1.62 -10.62
N GLY A 194 0.86 2.63 -11.19
CA GLY A 194 2.34 2.68 -11.22
C GLY A 194 2.95 2.95 -9.85
N ASP A 195 2.30 3.76 -9.01
CA ASP A 195 2.75 4.02 -7.64
C ASP A 195 2.68 2.78 -6.73
N CYS A 196 1.90 1.76 -7.08
CA CYS A 196 1.93 0.47 -6.38
C CYS A 196 3.33 -0.15 -6.35
N PHE A 197 4.19 0.13 -7.35
CA PHE A 197 5.59 -0.27 -7.35
C PHE A 197 6.36 0.39 -6.19
N TYR A 198 6.26 1.70 -6.09
CA TYR A 198 6.99 2.46 -5.08
C TYR A 198 6.43 2.21 -3.67
N ALA A 199 5.12 2.10 -3.52
CA ALA A 199 4.49 1.77 -2.24
C ALA A 199 4.91 0.38 -1.72
N ALA A 200 5.01 -0.62 -2.60
CA ALA A 200 5.47 -1.95 -2.24
C ALA A 200 6.97 -1.98 -1.89
N PHE A 201 7.79 -1.25 -2.64
CA PHE A 201 9.21 -1.10 -2.37
C PHE A 201 9.44 -0.43 -1.00
N GLU A 202 8.76 0.69 -0.75
CA GLU A 202 8.82 1.46 0.50
C GLU A 202 8.33 0.64 1.70
N ALA A 203 7.24 -0.14 1.52
CA ALA A 203 6.75 -1.05 2.57
C ALA A 203 7.81 -2.09 2.97
N CYS A 204 8.57 -2.66 2.02
CA CYS A 204 9.68 -3.55 2.32
C CYS A 204 10.82 -2.83 3.03
N GLN A 205 11.18 -1.64 2.57
CA GLN A 205 12.24 -0.82 3.16
C GLN A 205 11.93 -0.50 4.64
N VAL A 206 10.71 -0.07 4.92
CA VAL A 206 10.26 0.25 6.29
C VAL A 206 10.17 -1.01 7.15
N ALA A 207 9.60 -2.10 6.63
CA ALA A 207 9.51 -3.35 7.37
C ALA A 207 10.90 -3.86 7.81
N ILE A 208 11.89 -3.80 6.91
CA ILE A 208 13.26 -4.22 7.20
C ILE A 208 13.92 -3.25 8.17
N LYS A 209 13.85 -1.93 7.94
CA LYS A 209 14.51 -0.94 8.78
C LYS A 209 14.00 -0.94 10.22
N TYR A 210 12.68 -1.05 10.41
CA TYR A 210 12.04 -0.93 11.72
C TYR A 210 11.69 -2.28 12.37
N ARG A 211 11.93 -3.41 11.67
CA ARG A 211 11.57 -4.75 12.18
C ARG A 211 10.12 -4.80 12.65
N THR A 212 9.19 -4.49 11.74
CA THR A 212 7.76 -4.42 12.03
C THR A 212 6.94 -4.85 10.81
N PRO A 213 5.76 -5.44 10.99
CA PRO A 213 4.85 -5.61 9.86
C PRO A 213 4.38 -4.24 9.33
N VAL A 214 4.20 -4.14 8.01
CA VAL A 214 3.75 -2.93 7.32
C VAL A 214 2.55 -3.26 6.44
N PHE A 215 1.47 -2.51 6.57
CA PHE A 215 0.37 -2.56 5.63
C PHE A 215 0.63 -1.69 4.40
N MET A 216 0.43 -2.30 3.23
CA MET A 216 0.27 -1.59 1.97
C MET A 216 -1.20 -1.70 1.54
N LEU A 217 -1.92 -0.57 1.54
CA LEU A 217 -3.29 -0.49 1.07
C LEU A 217 -3.30 -0.16 -0.44
N SER A 218 -3.93 -1.02 -1.20
CA SER A 218 -4.37 -0.82 -2.56
C SER A 218 -5.88 -1.04 -2.61
N ASP A 219 -6.47 -1.01 -3.79
CA ASP A 219 -7.88 -1.32 -3.98
C ASP A 219 -8.13 -1.92 -5.36
N GLY A 220 -9.33 -2.45 -5.60
CA GLY A 220 -9.68 -3.11 -6.84
C GLY A 220 -9.58 -2.21 -8.09
N TYR A 221 -9.67 -0.89 -7.95
CA TYR A 221 -9.49 0.05 -9.05
C TYR A 221 -8.01 0.21 -9.42
N LEU A 222 -7.14 0.44 -8.43
CA LEU A 222 -5.70 0.54 -8.65
C LEU A 222 -5.10 -0.80 -9.12
N ALA A 223 -5.48 -1.90 -8.48
CA ALA A 223 -4.94 -3.23 -8.75
C ALA A 223 -5.13 -3.67 -10.20
N ASN A 224 -6.30 -3.38 -10.77
CA ASN A 224 -6.69 -3.80 -12.12
C ASN A 224 -6.63 -2.67 -13.15
N GLY A 225 -6.58 -1.41 -12.71
CA GLY A 225 -6.39 -0.24 -13.56
C GLY A 225 -5.02 -0.26 -14.23
N SER A 226 -4.93 0.30 -15.42
CA SER A 226 -3.66 0.40 -16.16
C SER A 226 -3.32 1.85 -16.48
N GLU A 227 -2.03 2.15 -16.42
CA GLU A 227 -1.49 3.43 -16.88
C GLU A 227 -0.15 3.26 -17.59
N PRO A 228 0.25 4.20 -18.47
CA PRO A 228 1.61 4.25 -18.98
C PRO A 228 2.55 4.62 -17.85
N TRP A 229 3.45 3.69 -17.50
CA TRP A 229 4.39 3.83 -16.42
C TRP A 229 5.82 3.93 -16.97
N SER A 230 6.54 4.98 -16.58
CA SER A 230 7.95 5.10 -16.89
C SER A 230 8.73 4.08 -16.09
N ILE A 231 9.45 3.19 -16.78
CA ILE A 231 10.26 2.15 -16.11
C ILE A 231 11.39 2.85 -15.34
N PRO A 232 11.46 2.72 -14.00
CA PRO A 232 12.53 3.32 -13.23
C PRO A 232 13.88 2.67 -13.57
N ASN A 233 14.95 3.43 -13.44
CA ASN A 233 16.26 2.84 -13.41
C ASN A 233 16.47 2.16 -12.06
N PHE A 234 16.86 0.89 -12.06
CA PHE A 234 17.07 0.11 -10.83
C PHE A 234 18.14 0.73 -9.94
N ASP A 235 19.20 1.30 -10.53
CA ASP A 235 20.31 1.88 -9.76
C ASP A 235 19.89 3.12 -8.97
N ASP A 236 18.86 3.85 -9.43
CA ASP A 236 18.33 5.04 -8.76
C ASP A 236 17.43 4.71 -7.54
N LEU A 237 17.03 3.44 -7.38
CA LEU A 237 16.26 3.03 -6.22
C LEU A 237 17.13 3.02 -4.95
N PRO A 238 16.59 3.44 -3.80
CA PRO A 238 17.30 3.44 -2.52
C PRO A 238 17.86 2.07 -2.16
N SER A 239 19.02 2.04 -1.50
CA SER A 239 19.57 0.81 -0.92
C SER A 239 18.72 0.38 0.29
N ILE A 240 18.61 -0.93 0.50
CA ILE A 240 17.96 -1.52 1.66
C ILE A 240 18.99 -2.41 2.36
N HIS A 241 19.20 -2.15 3.65
CA HIS A 241 20.19 -2.87 4.45
C HIS A 241 19.47 -3.72 5.51
N PRO A 242 19.52 -5.05 5.39
CA PRO A 242 18.87 -5.93 6.36
C PRO A 242 19.60 -5.97 7.70
N ASP A 243 20.89 -5.64 7.75
CA ASP A 243 21.73 -5.56 8.96
C ASP A 243 21.50 -6.75 9.89
N PHE A 244 21.78 -7.96 9.37
CA PHE A 244 21.70 -9.16 10.19
C PHE A 244 22.76 -9.15 11.30
N SER A 245 22.35 -9.56 12.50
CA SER A 245 23.24 -9.67 13.62
C SER A 245 24.33 -10.72 13.37
N ALA A 246 25.55 -10.40 13.75
CA ALA A 246 26.70 -11.30 13.75
C ALA A 246 27.12 -11.62 15.19
N ASN A 247 27.76 -12.77 15.40
CA ASN A 247 28.34 -13.12 16.68
C ASN A 247 29.57 -12.24 16.97
N GLU A 248 29.47 -11.42 17.99
CA GLU A 248 30.60 -10.67 18.54
C GLU A 248 31.24 -11.49 19.66
N ASN A 249 32.39 -12.12 19.36
CA ASN A 249 33.07 -13.03 20.28
C ASN A 249 33.16 -12.49 21.71
N GLY A 250 32.54 -13.23 22.64
CA GLY A 250 32.55 -12.93 24.07
C GLY A 250 31.47 -11.95 24.57
N VAL A 251 30.61 -11.44 23.67
CA VAL A 251 29.49 -10.60 24.05
C VAL A 251 28.20 -11.42 24.01
N PRO A 252 27.44 -11.57 25.13
CA PRO A 252 26.15 -12.25 25.11
C PRO A 252 25.16 -11.54 24.14
N PHE A 253 24.50 -12.32 23.31
CA PHE A 253 23.48 -11.79 22.41
C PHE A 253 22.23 -11.34 23.18
N MET A 254 21.83 -10.10 22.99
CA MET A 254 20.63 -9.52 23.59
C MET A 254 19.58 -9.27 22.50
N PRO A 255 18.59 -10.14 22.33
CA PRO A 255 17.69 -10.14 21.17
C PRO A 255 16.73 -8.95 21.10
N TYR A 256 16.63 -8.16 22.16
CA TYR A 256 15.84 -6.92 22.24
C TYR A 256 16.68 -5.69 22.60
N ALA A 257 18.02 -5.74 22.49
CA ALA A 257 18.88 -4.56 22.54
C ALA A 257 18.64 -3.69 21.30
N ARG A 258 17.80 -2.68 21.45
CA ARG A 258 17.25 -1.89 20.36
C ARG A 258 18.23 -0.86 19.83
N ASP A 259 18.13 -0.57 18.53
CA ASP A 259 18.75 0.63 17.94
C ASP A 259 18.10 1.90 18.53
N GLU A 260 18.91 2.88 18.90
CA GLU A 260 18.45 4.08 19.60
C GLU A 260 17.51 4.97 18.77
N LYS A 261 17.63 4.96 17.44
CA LYS A 261 16.86 5.83 16.55
C LYS A 261 15.59 5.16 16.04
N THR A 262 15.74 3.94 15.56
CA THR A 262 14.64 3.18 14.96
C THR A 262 13.84 2.39 15.97
N LEU A 263 14.39 2.10 17.14
CA LEU A 263 13.90 1.16 18.14
C LEU A 263 13.72 -0.25 17.59
N ALA A 264 14.37 -0.57 16.47
CA ALA A 264 14.38 -1.88 15.90
C ALA A 264 15.24 -2.83 16.75
N ARG A 265 14.75 -4.04 16.99
CA ARG A 265 15.54 -5.08 17.64
C ARG A 265 16.56 -5.68 16.65
N PRO A 266 17.63 -6.33 17.13
CA PRO A 266 18.53 -7.09 16.29
C PRO A 266 17.82 -8.19 15.48
N TRP A 267 18.24 -8.44 14.25
CA TRP A 267 17.70 -9.50 13.40
C TRP A 267 18.73 -10.61 13.24
N ALA A 268 18.61 -11.62 14.07
CA ALA A 268 19.44 -12.83 14.01
C ALA A 268 18.71 -13.94 13.27
N THR A 269 19.36 -14.56 12.31
CA THR A 269 18.80 -15.69 11.57
C THR A 269 19.01 -17.00 12.34
N PRO A 270 18.04 -17.93 12.31
CA PRO A 270 18.20 -19.25 12.94
C PRO A 270 19.46 -19.98 12.46
N GLY A 271 20.16 -20.61 13.40
CA GLY A 271 21.38 -21.35 13.12
C GLY A 271 22.66 -20.51 13.14
N THR A 272 22.61 -19.21 13.41
CA THR A 272 23.80 -18.40 13.65
C THR A 272 24.37 -18.74 15.03
N PRO A 273 25.58 -19.31 15.13
CA PRO A 273 26.16 -19.75 16.40
C PRO A 273 26.36 -18.56 17.37
N GLY A 274 25.94 -18.74 18.62
CA GLY A 274 26.02 -17.71 19.68
C GLY A 274 24.93 -16.64 19.63
N LEU A 275 23.95 -16.76 18.70
CA LEU A 275 22.79 -15.87 18.64
C LEU A 275 21.49 -16.64 18.92
N GLU A 276 21.59 -17.77 19.62
CA GLU A 276 20.43 -18.56 20.00
C GLU A 276 19.52 -17.76 20.92
N HIS A 277 18.25 -17.60 20.53
CA HIS A 277 17.26 -16.85 21.31
C HIS A 277 15.85 -17.33 21.04
N ARG A 278 14.93 -16.93 21.91
CA ARG A 278 13.51 -17.23 21.78
C ARG A 278 12.75 -16.01 21.24
N ILE A 279 11.86 -16.24 20.28
CA ILE A 279 10.80 -15.33 19.90
C ILE A 279 9.44 -16.03 19.98
N GLY A 280 8.35 -15.29 20.02
CA GLY A 280 6.99 -15.84 20.04
C GLY A 280 5.98 -14.83 20.59
N GLY A 281 4.73 -15.29 20.77
CA GLY A 281 3.61 -14.45 21.17
C GLY A 281 3.53 -14.07 22.66
N LEU A 282 4.38 -14.64 23.53
CA LEU A 282 4.46 -14.21 24.92
C LEU A 282 5.22 -12.88 25.04
N GLU A 283 4.88 -12.04 26.00
CA GLU A 283 5.60 -10.80 26.26
C GLU A 283 7.05 -11.09 26.69
N LYS A 284 7.96 -10.24 26.26
CA LYS A 284 9.39 -10.33 26.50
C LYS A 284 9.85 -9.20 27.43
N GLU A 285 10.83 -9.52 28.24
CA GLU A 285 11.60 -8.50 28.92
C GLU A 285 12.42 -7.69 27.93
N ASP A 286 12.48 -6.39 28.12
CA ASP A 286 13.32 -5.53 27.28
C ASP A 286 14.79 -5.94 27.37
N VAL A 287 15.56 -5.72 26.33
CA VAL A 287 16.98 -6.12 26.16
C VAL A 287 17.19 -7.62 26.12
N THR A 288 16.82 -8.36 27.19
CA THR A 288 17.15 -9.79 27.34
C THR A 288 16.32 -10.72 26.49
N GLY A 289 15.07 -10.34 26.20
CA GLY A 289 14.11 -11.18 25.49
C GLY A 289 13.59 -12.40 26.27
N ASN A 290 13.82 -12.46 27.58
CA ASN A 290 13.21 -13.47 28.44
C ASN A 290 11.69 -13.28 28.51
N VAL A 291 10.95 -14.38 28.74
CA VAL A 291 9.50 -14.26 28.97
C VAL A 291 9.27 -13.49 30.26
N SER A 292 8.44 -12.47 30.23
CA SER A 292 8.13 -11.61 31.37
C SER A 292 6.62 -11.47 31.56
N TYR A 293 6.18 -11.55 32.82
CA TYR A 293 4.82 -11.26 33.28
C TYR A 293 4.78 -10.00 34.16
N ASP A 294 5.89 -9.25 34.19
CA ASP A 294 5.97 -8.01 34.93
C ASP A 294 5.10 -6.94 34.28
N PRO A 295 4.18 -6.28 35.03
CA PRO A 295 3.25 -5.31 34.45
C PRO A 295 3.94 -4.03 33.96
N GLU A 296 4.99 -3.57 34.61
CA GLU A 296 5.73 -2.36 34.22
C GLU A 296 6.54 -2.65 32.94
N ASN A 297 7.14 -3.82 32.83
CA ASN A 297 7.79 -4.26 31.60
C ASN A 297 6.79 -4.36 30.44
N HIS A 298 5.58 -4.89 30.66
CA HIS A 298 4.56 -4.96 29.62
C HIS A 298 4.15 -3.56 29.13
N HIS A 299 3.95 -2.63 30.04
CA HIS A 299 3.67 -1.23 29.68
C HIS A 299 4.80 -0.62 28.86
N HIS A 300 6.03 -0.74 29.33
CA HIS A 300 7.24 -0.25 28.64
C HIS A 300 7.39 -0.83 27.24
N MET A 301 7.24 -2.15 27.07
CA MET A 301 7.34 -2.81 25.75
C MET A 301 6.23 -2.36 24.81
N THR A 302 5.04 -2.05 25.32
CA THR A 302 3.94 -1.49 24.54
C THR A 302 4.27 -0.09 24.05
N GLU A 303 4.80 0.78 24.93
CA GLU A 303 5.26 2.11 24.55
C GLU A 303 6.39 2.08 23.51
N LEU A 304 7.38 1.19 23.68
CA LEU A 304 8.47 1.02 22.72
C LEU A 304 7.97 0.63 21.33
N ARG A 305 6.99 -0.28 21.23
CA ARG A 305 6.38 -0.66 19.95
C ARG A 305 5.61 0.50 19.32
N ALA A 306 4.89 1.29 20.12
CA ALA A 306 4.18 2.47 19.65
C ALA A 306 5.15 3.56 19.17
N GLN A 307 6.18 3.86 19.97
CA GLN A 307 7.20 4.85 19.64
C GLN A 307 8.01 4.46 18.39
N LYS A 308 8.30 3.16 18.21
CA LYS A 308 8.94 2.65 16.98
C LYS A 308 8.16 3.03 15.73
N VAL A 309 6.84 2.82 15.74
CA VAL A 309 5.97 3.19 14.61
C VAL A 309 5.92 4.70 14.44
N ALA A 310 5.82 5.47 15.53
CA ALA A 310 5.82 6.93 15.49
C ALA A 310 7.16 7.50 14.93
N ASN A 311 8.29 6.87 15.24
CA ASN A 311 9.60 7.29 14.73
C ASN A 311 9.73 7.21 13.21
N ILE A 312 8.95 6.37 12.54
CA ILE A 312 8.91 6.29 11.07
C ILE A 312 8.55 7.64 10.45
N ALA A 313 7.81 8.50 11.14
CA ALA A 313 7.50 9.85 10.68
C ALA A 313 8.75 10.70 10.40
N GLN A 314 9.93 10.32 10.93
CA GLN A 314 11.20 11.00 10.61
C GLN A 314 11.67 10.73 9.18
N ASP A 315 11.29 9.60 8.61
CA ASP A 315 11.66 9.18 7.25
C ASP A 315 10.64 9.63 6.20
N ILE A 316 9.46 10.09 6.60
CA ILE A 316 8.43 10.55 5.68
C ILE A 316 8.84 11.92 5.10
N PRO A 317 8.89 12.05 3.77
CA PRO A 317 9.23 13.32 3.15
C PRO A 317 8.16 14.40 3.45
N PRO A 318 8.49 15.68 3.33
CA PRO A 318 7.52 16.76 3.47
C PRO A 318 6.32 16.58 2.55
N THR A 319 5.14 16.96 3.05
CA THR A 319 3.86 16.78 2.35
C THR A 319 3.78 17.68 1.11
N GLU A 320 3.53 17.09 -0.04
CA GLU A 320 3.33 17.84 -1.29
C GLU A 320 1.93 18.47 -1.35
N ILE A 321 1.87 19.75 -1.74
CA ILE A 321 0.63 20.49 -1.94
C ILE A 321 0.49 20.84 -3.43
N LEU A 322 -0.53 20.31 -4.08
CA LEU A 322 -0.89 20.72 -5.44
C LEU A 322 -1.74 22.00 -5.36
N GLY A 323 -1.13 23.14 -5.64
CA GLY A 323 -1.74 24.47 -5.56
C GLY A 323 -1.05 25.38 -4.56
N ALA A 324 -1.78 26.37 -4.04
CA ALA A 324 -1.24 27.32 -3.06
C ALA A 324 -1.10 26.68 -1.66
N ALA A 325 -0.13 27.16 -0.89
CA ALA A 325 0.12 26.67 0.47
C ALA A 325 -0.98 27.03 1.48
N SER A 326 -1.96 27.86 1.10
CA SER A 326 -3.12 28.26 1.91
C SER A 326 -4.29 28.65 1.00
N GLY A 327 -5.51 28.57 1.49
CA GLY A 327 -6.66 28.90 0.65
C GLY A 327 -8.02 28.76 1.33
N ASP A 328 -9.05 28.72 0.50
CA ASP A 328 -10.43 28.59 0.99
C ASP A 328 -10.80 27.13 1.24
N LEU A 329 -10.16 26.18 0.53
CA LEU A 329 -10.42 24.75 0.66
C LEU A 329 -9.16 23.93 0.42
N LEU A 330 -8.90 22.99 1.33
CA LEU A 330 -7.99 21.87 1.11
C LEU A 330 -8.80 20.60 0.80
N ILE A 331 -8.54 19.96 -0.32
CA ILE A 331 -8.99 18.61 -0.59
C ILE A 331 -7.89 17.68 -0.03
N LEU A 332 -8.23 16.85 0.95
CA LEU A 332 -7.32 15.86 1.54
C LEU A 332 -7.77 14.48 1.10
N SER A 333 -6.92 13.74 0.42
CA SER A 333 -7.27 12.45 -0.18
C SER A 333 -6.24 11.37 0.10
N TRP A 334 -6.58 10.11 -0.18
CA TRP A 334 -5.68 8.98 -0.07
C TRP A 334 -6.07 7.83 -1.01
N GLY A 335 -5.14 6.93 -1.31
CA GLY A 335 -5.42 5.72 -2.09
C GLY A 335 -5.98 6.02 -3.48
N GLY A 336 -6.87 5.17 -3.98
CA GLY A 336 -7.44 5.25 -5.33
C GLY A 336 -8.33 6.48 -5.62
N THR A 337 -8.52 7.39 -4.66
CA THR A 337 -9.24 8.66 -4.90
C THR A 337 -8.38 9.76 -5.53
N TYR A 338 -7.05 9.57 -5.64
CA TYR A 338 -6.12 10.57 -6.14
C TYR A 338 -6.54 11.22 -7.46
N GLY A 339 -6.78 10.41 -8.50
CA GLY A 339 -7.08 10.93 -9.84
C GLY A 339 -8.35 11.78 -9.89
N SER A 340 -9.40 11.37 -9.18
CA SER A 340 -10.66 12.11 -9.09
C SER A 340 -10.50 13.43 -8.31
N CYS A 341 -9.73 13.39 -7.21
CA CYS A 341 -9.46 14.58 -6.40
C CYS A 341 -8.59 15.59 -7.15
N ARG A 342 -7.54 15.11 -7.83
CA ARG A 342 -6.68 15.94 -8.67
C ARG A 342 -7.47 16.63 -9.78
N SER A 343 -8.25 15.86 -10.54
CA SER A 343 -9.10 16.44 -11.62
C SER A 343 -10.10 17.46 -11.09
N ALA A 344 -10.69 17.24 -9.91
CA ALA A 344 -11.60 18.18 -9.29
C ALA A 344 -10.87 19.48 -8.86
N THR A 345 -9.68 19.34 -8.25
CA THR A 345 -8.84 20.47 -7.84
C THR A 345 -8.45 21.33 -9.04
N GLU A 346 -7.93 20.72 -10.11
CA GLU A 346 -7.53 21.42 -11.34
C GLU A 346 -8.72 22.17 -11.98
N ARG A 347 -9.92 21.59 -11.99
CA ARG A 347 -11.15 22.24 -12.48
C ARG A 347 -11.50 23.47 -11.65
N LEU A 348 -11.49 23.37 -10.34
CA LEU A 348 -11.79 24.48 -9.43
C LEU A 348 -10.74 25.60 -9.53
N GLN A 349 -9.48 25.25 -9.69
CA GLN A 349 -8.39 26.22 -9.92
C GLN A 349 -8.58 26.96 -11.24
N ASN A 350 -8.99 26.26 -12.31
CA ASN A 350 -9.32 26.89 -13.61
C ASN A 350 -10.53 27.84 -13.51
N GLU A 351 -11.42 27.65 -12.53
CA GLU A 351 -12.49 28.57 -12.17
C GLU A 351 -12.02 29.68 -11.21
N SER A 352 -10.71 29.85 -11.04
CA SER A 352 -10.10 30.85 -10.15
C SER A 352 -10.45 30.65 -8.65
N LYS A 353 -10.85 29.46 -8.24
CA LYS A 353 -11.10 29.14 -6.83
C LYS A 353 -9.78 28.81 -6.12
N ARG A 354 -9.62 29.27 -4.88
CA ARG A 354 -8.43 29.04 -4.04
C ARG A 354 -8.51 27.67 -3.37
N VAL A 355 -8.35 26.62 -4.16
CA VAL A 355 -8.42 25.21 -3.74
C VAL A 355 -7.07 24.55 -3.96
N SER A 356 -6.64 23.75 -3.01
CA SER A 356 -5.42 22.93 -3.10
C SER A 356 -5.71 21.46 -2.75
N LEU A 357 -4.83 20.58 -3.19
CA LEU A 357 -4.91 19.15 -2.91
C LEU A 357 -3.66 18.70 -2.14
N VAL A 358 -3.90 17.94 -1.08
CA VAL A 358 -2.91 17.06 -0.44
C VAL A 358 -3.37 15.61 -0.62
N HIS A 359 -2.46 14.76 -1.05
CA HIS A 359 -2.71 13.32 -1.14
C HIS A 359 -1.79 12.56 -0.19
N LEU A 360 -2.38 11.84 0.75
CA LEU A 360 -1.65 11.08 1.76
C LEU A 360 -1.31 9.68 1.20
N ARG A 361 -0.02 9.38 1.11
CA ARG A 361 0.48 8.01 0.94
C ARG A 361 0.68 7.32 2.28
N TRP A 362 1.07 8.07 3.31
CA TRP A 362 1.25 7.61 4.68
C TRP A 362 0.00 7.90 5.52
N LEU A 363 -0.58 6.84 6.09
CA LEU A 363 -1.78 6.91 6.91
C LEU A 363 -1.51 6.56 8.38
N ASN A 364 -0.40 5.87 8.64
CA ASN A 364 0.16 5.67 9.98
C ASN A 364 1.67 5.37 9.90
N PRO A 365 2.54 6.18 10.53
CA PRO A 365 2.19 7.49 11.09
C PRO A 365 1.80 8.50 9.99
N LEU A 366 1.05 9.52 10.35
CA LEU A 366 0.78 10.65 9.46
C LEU A 366 2.02 11.53 9.32
N PRO A 367 2.21 12.26 8.18
CA PRO A 367 3.30 13.20 8.00
C PRO A 367 3.32 14.26 9.09
N LYS A 368 4.52 14.63 9.56
CA LYS A 368 4.70 15.58 10.68
C LYS A 368 4.14 16.97 10.43
N ASP A 369 4.21 17.43 9.19
CA ASP A 369 3.81 18.76 8.75
C ASP A 369 2.31 18.87 8.44
N LEU A 370 1.58 17.76 8.47
CA LEU A 370 0.17 17.71 8.07
C LEU A 370 -0.70 18.65 8.95
N GLY A 371 -0.49 18.66 10.26
CA GLY A 371 -1.25 19.52 11.16
C GLY A 371 -1.09 21.02 10.84
N GLU A 372 0.13 21.45 10.54
CA GLU A 372 0.40 22.83 10.13
C GLU A 372 -0.22 23.17 8.77
N ILE A 373 -0.30 22.21 7.85
CA ILE A 373 -0.93 22.40 6.55
C ILE A 373 -2.44 22.58 6.71
N LEU A 374 -3.08 21.71 7.51
CA LEU A 374 -4.54 21.71 7.69
C LEU A 374 -5.07 23.06 8.17
N ILE A 375 -4.39 23.71 9.12
CA ILE A 375 -4.83 24.99 9.71
C ILE A 375 -4.67 26.21 8.78
N ARG A 376 -3.95 26.07 7.66
CA ARG A 376 -3.77 27.14 6.66
C ARG A 376 -4.97 27.30 5.72
N PHE A 377 -5.95 26.39 5.81
CA PHE A 377 -7.13 26.40 4.95
C PHE A 377 -8.40 26.64 5.77
N LYS A 378 -9.35 27.41 5.22
CA LYS A 378 -10.62 27.69 5.89
C LYS A 378 -11.49 26.44 6.05
N ASN A 379 -11.45 25.56 5.04
CA ASN A 379 -12.21 24.33 4.98
C ASN A 379 -11.31 23.17 4.57
N VAL A 380 -11.62 21.95 5.08
CA VAL A 380 -10.97 20.71 4.67
C VAL A 380 -12.05 19.74 4.20
N LEU A 381 -11.93 19.24 2.98
CA LEU A 381 -12.82 18.23 2.39
C LEU A 381 -12.07 16.92 2.21
N ILE A 382 -12.63 15.82 2.72
CA ILE A 382 -12.03 14.49 2.60
C ILE A 382 -12.97 13.58 1.79
N PRO A 383 -12.69 13.37 0.50
CA PRO A 383 -13.44 12.43 -0.34
C PRO A 383 -12.96 10.98 -0.10
N GLU A 384 -13.86 10.08 0.27
CA GLU A 384 -13.53 8.69 0.60
C GLU A 384 -14.54 7.69 0.00
N LEU A 385 -14.04 6.50 -0.34
CA LEU A 385 -14.88 5.35 -0.73
C LEU A 385 -15.26 4.48 0.49
N ASN A 386 -15.54 5.15 1.61
CA ASN A 386 -15.99 4.57 2.88
C ASN A 386 -16.87 5.58 3.63
N MET A 387 -17.28 5.28 4.85
CA MET A 387 -18.12 6.13 5.70
C MET A 387 -17.32 7.14 6.55
N GLY A 388 -16.21 7.70 6.00
CA GLY A 388 -15.43 8.76 6.63
C GLY A 388 -14.40 8.23 7.65
N GLN A 389 -13.60 7.23 7.29
CA GLN A 389 -12.60 6.66 8.20
C GLN A 389 -11.43 7.62 8.41
N LEU A 390 -10.79 8.12 7.33
CA LEU A 390 -9.75 9.14 7.46
C LEU A 390 -10.31 10.44 8.03
N SER A 391 -11.51 10.85 7.63
CA SER A 391 -12.16 12.04 8.17
C SER A 391 -12.29 12.00 9.69
N LYS A 392 -12.62 10.85 10.27
CA LYS A 392 -12.68 10.68 11.73
C LYS A 392 -11.33 10.78 12.39
N MET A 393 -10.27 10.20 11.79
CA MET A 393 -8.91 10.31 12.29
C MET A 393 -8.43 11.77 12.30
N ILE A 394 -8.55 12.47 11.18
CA ILE A 394 -8.13 13.87 11.07
C ILE A 394 -8.86 14.77 12.08
N ARG A 395 -10.16 14.53 12.29
CA ARG A 395 -10.92 15.27 13.30
C ARG A 395 -10.45 14.96 14.71
N ALA A 396 -10.14 13.72 15.03
CA ALA A 396 -9.68 13.30 16.35
C ALA A 396 -8.26 13.79 16.65
N ASP A 397 -7.33 13.61 15.69
CA ASP A 397 -5.90 13.86 15.93
C ASP A 397 -5.53 15.35 15.85
N TYR A 398 -6.23 16.11 14.97
CA TYR A 398 -5.90 17.52 14.72
C TYR A 398 -6.98 18.52 15.17
N LEU A 399 -8.14 18.05 15.64
CA LEU A 399 -9.29 18.88 16.05
C LEU A 399 -9.76 19.84 14.94
N VAL A 400 -9.60 19.43 13.69
CA VAL A 400 -10.02 20.17 12.50
C VAL A 400 -11.42 19.74 12.10
N ASP A 401 -12.32 20.68 11.77
CA ASP A 401 -13.66 20.38 11.27
C ASP A 401 -13.63 19.93 9.80
N ALA A 402 -13.02 18.76 9.57
CA ALA A 402 -12.95 18.16 8.25
C ALA A 402 -14.33 17.65 7.80
N GLN A 403 -14.74 18.03 6.57
CA GLN A 403 -16.00 17.64 5.96
C GLN A 403 -15.80 16.41 5.05
N GLY A 404 -16.64 15.39 5.19
CA GLY A 404 -16.59 14.20 4.34
C GLY A 404 -17.38 14.33 3.03
N LEU A 405 -16.91 13.66 2.00
CA LEU A 405 -17.69 13.24 0.83
C LEU A 405 -17.59 11.72 0.73
N ASN A 406 -18.55 11.01 1.30
CA ASN A 406 -18.48 9.58 1.54
C ASN A 406 -19.37 8.82 0.55
N HIS A 407 -18.76 8.05 -0.35
CA HIS A 407 -19.47 7.23 -1.32
C HIS A 407 -19.06 5.75 -1.19
N VAL A 408 -19.99 4.89 -0.84
CA VAL A 408 -19.81 3.44 -0.76
C VAL A 408 -20.64 2.79 -1.86
N ARG A 409 -20.09 2.73 -3.08
CA ARG A 409 -20.83 2.34 -4.28
C ARG A 409 -20.12 1.29 -5.14
N GLY A 410 -19.00 0.75 -4.69
CA GLY A 410 -18.21 -0.20 -5.45
C GLY A 410 -17.65 0.37 -6.77
N ARG A 411 -17.41 1.67 -6.84
CA ARG A 411 -16.84 2.38 -8.01
C ARG A 411 -16.07 3.63 -7.58
N PRO A 412 -15.12 4.11 -8.39
CA PRO A 412 -14.40 5.35 -8.11
C PRO A 412 -15.33 6.56 -7.94
N LEU A 413 -14.85 7.56 -7.19
CA LEU A 413 -15.51 8.86 -7.09
C LEU A 413 -15.48 9.58 -8.44
N ARG A 414 -16.52 10.34 -8.74
CA ARG A 414 -16.51 11.24 -9.91
C ARG A 414 -15.97 12.62 -9.49
N ALA A 415 -15.10 13.18 -10.29
CA ALA A 415 -14.58 14.54 -10.07
C ALA A 415 -15.74 15.58 -9.94
N ALA A 416 -16.81 15.40 -10.71
CA ALA A 416 -18.00 16.28 -10.62
C ALA A 416 -18.67 16.27 -9.24
N ASP A 417 -18.74 15.11 -8.56
CA ASP A 417 -19.32 15.02 -7.22
C ASP A 417 -18.46 15.80 -6.21
N ILE A 418 -17.12 15.72 -6.36
CA ILE A 418 -16.17 16.47 -5.53
C ILE A 418 -16.29 17.98 -5.79
N VAL A 419 -16.32 18.42 -7.06
CA VAL A 419 -16.51 19.82 -7.43
C VAL A 419 -17.80 20.39 -6.84
N THR A 420 -18.92 19.67 -7.00
CA THR A 420 -20.22 20.10 -6.43
C THR A 420 -20.18 20.25 -4.91
N LYS A 421 -19.53 19.32 -4.20
CA LYS A 421 -19.39 19.43 -2.74
C LYS A 421 -18.45 20.57 -2.34
N ALA A 422 -17.33 20.73 -3.06
CA ALA A 422 -16.36 21.78 -2.82
C ALA A 422 -16.99 23.18 -3.00
N GLN A 423 -17.74 23.41 -4.09
CA GLN A 423 -18.43 24.68 -4.35
C GLN A 423 -19.41 25.03 -3.23
N LYS A 424 -20.10 24.06 -2.63
CA LYS A 424 -20.98 24.29 -1.47
C LYS A 424 -20.24 24.71 -0.19
N LEU A 425 -18.95 24.40 -0.07
CA LEU A 425 -18.13 24.74 1.10
C LEU A 425 -17.45 26.10 0.97
N ILE A 426 -17.21 26.54 -0.26
CA ILE A 426 -16.49 27.80 -0.51
C ILE A 426 -17.40 28.96 -0.95
N GLY A 427 -18.67 28.69 -1.22
CA GLY A 427 -19.66 29.69 -1.64
C GLY A 427 -19.68 29.88 -3.15
#